data_4042e48280a5645853bc298e3dfa57e1
#
_entry.id   4042e48280a5645853bc298e3dfa57e1
#
_cell.length_a   1.000
_cell.length_b   1.000
_cell.length_c   1.000
_cell.angle_alpha   90.00
_cell.angle_beta   90.00
_cell.angle_gamma   90.00
#
_symmetry.space_group_name_H-M   'P 1'
#
loop_
_entity.id
_entity.type
_entity.pdbx_description
1 polymer ?
#
loop_
_entity_poly.entity_id
_entity_poly.type
_entity_poly.pdbx_seq_one_letter_code
_entity_poly.pdbx_strand_id
1 'polypeptide(L)'
;MKSYNHLYEKTISETNRWYALSQAKHSKRFRKIMKHRHMSDDAAVEQSLDWIVNYENAEHVPVYIYDGITRKERTIIVPTMEELLVQHCIVNAMKPMFCKGMYEHSYASLPGRGAHKGKQVIEKWIRTDPKNCKYVLKMDIRHFFDTIPHDRLKAKLKKTVHDEKMLELLFRIIDVTEVGIPLGFYTSQWLSNWYLQGLDHFIKEQLCAVHYMRYMDDMVIFGSNKRVLHRMRQAISDYLEMELGLELKANWQVFRFSYGNNQGRDLDFMGFRFYRNRTILRKSIMYKATRKARKISKKEKATILDARQMLSYLGWIDCTDTYLMYRKWIKPCVSFQQLKRKVSRYDKYDEKRVYQKLVSLYTAKGGKSHGVELQVRREHSPTDCT
;
A
#
# COMPACT_ATOMS: atom_id res chain seq x y z
N MET A 1 8.53 -12.35 -24.88
CA MET A 1 8.04 -12.23 -23.48
C MET A 1 8.47 -13.48 -22.73
N LYS A 2 8.97 -13.40 -21.46
CA LYS A 2 9.16 -14.63 -20.68
C LYS A 2 7.79 -15.14 -20.24
N SER A 3 7.48 -16.39 -20.54
CA SER A 3 6.32 -17.09 -19.98
C SER A 3 6.61 -17.55 -18.56
N TYR A 4 5.59 -17.54 -17.72
CA TYR A 4 5.68 -18.00 -16.34
C TYR A 4 4.85 -19.27 -16.17
N ASN A 5 5.56 -20.38 -15.89
CA ASN A 5 5.00 -21.70 -15.67
C ASN A 5 5.17 -22.09 -14.19
N HIS A 6 4.50 -23.15 -13.77
CA HIS A 6 4.62 -23.72 -12.40
C HIS A 6 4.33 -22.73 -11.26
N LEU A 7 3.48 -21.73 -11.54
CA LEU A 7 3.08 -20.76 -10.52
C LEU A 7 2.10 -21.37 -9.51
N TYR A 8 1.23 -22.27 -9.98
CA TYR A 8 0.29 -22.98 -9.11
C TYR A 8 1.02 -23.92 -8.14
N GLU A 9 2.00 -24.69 -8.62
CA GLU A 9 2.84 -25.53 -7.76
C GLU A 9 3.54 -24.71 -6.68
N LYS A 10 4.08 -23.53 -7.03
CA LYS A 10 4.65 -22.61 -6.07
C LYS A 10 3.61 -22.07 -5.08
N THR A 11 2.40 -21.80 -5.55
CA THR A 11 1.31 -21.28 -4.71
C THR A 11 0.93 -22.28 -3.62
N ILE A 12 0.80 -23.58 -3.98
CA ILE A 12 0.43 -24.65 -3.05
C ILE A 12 1.61 -25.19 -2.23
N SER A 13 2.86 -24.81 -2.53
CA SER A 13 4.01 -25.34 -1.80
C SER A 13 3.92 -25.01 -0.31
N GLU A 14 4.30 -25.95 0.55
CA GLU A 14 4.22 -25.79 1.99
C GLU A 14 5.05 -24.60 2.48
N THR A 15 6.26 -24.44 1.96
CA THR A 15 7.14 -23.29 2.28
C THR A 15 6.45 -21.96 1.99
N ASN A 16 5.75 -21.84 0.84
CA ASN A 16 5.02 -20.64 0.49
C ASN A 16 3.81 -20.41 1.43
N ARG A 17 3.09 -21.46 1.80
CA ARG A 17 1.96 -21.37 2.73
C ARG A 17 2.39 -20.90 4.13
N TRP A 18 3.51 -21.39 4.64
CA TRP A 18 4.12 -20.89 5.87
C TRP A 18 4.51 -19.42 5.76
N TYR A 19 5.16 -19.05 4.65
CA TYR A 19 5.55 -17.64 4.42
C TYR A 19 4.33 -16.73 4.30
N ALA A 20 3.30 -17.16 3.57
CA ALA A 20 2.03 -16.44 3.45
C ALA A 20 1.32 -16.25 4.79
N LEU A 21 1.29 -17.29 5.65
CA LEU A 21 0.75 -17.21 7.00
C LEU A 21 1.50 -16.17 7.84
N SER A 22 2.82 -16.15 7.79
CA SER A 22 3.62 -15.16 8.50
C SER A 22 3.26 -13.72 8.10
N GLN A 23 3.03 -13.48 6.81
CA GLN A 23 2.60 -12.18 6.29
C GLN A 23 1.15 -11.84 6.68
N ALA A 24 0.21 -12.79 6.53
CA ALA A 24 -1.19 -12.60 6.89
C ALA A 24 -1.36 -12.25 8.39
N LYS A 25 -0.51 -12.81 9.25
CA LYS A 25 -0.44 -12.51 10.70
C LYS A 25 -0.03 -11.07 11.03
N HIS A 26 0.45 -10.27 10.09
CA HIS A 26 0.60 -8.83 10.31
C HIS A 26 -0.76 -8.14 10.43
N SER A 27 -1.82 -8.69 9.86
CA SER A 27 -3.19 -8.22 10.04
C SER A 27 -3.70 -8.53 11.45
N LYS A 28 -4.12 -7.49 12.19
CA LYS A 28 -4.76 -7.66 13.51
C LYS A 28 -6.07 -8.45 13.42
N ARG A 29 -6.82 -8.27 12.32
CA ARG A 29 -8.07 -8.99 12.07
C ARG A 29 -7.79 -10.47 11.90
N PHE A 30 -6.82 -10.84 11.07
CA PHE A 30 -6.42 -12.22 10.84
C PHE A 30 -6.07 -12.92 12.16
N ARG A 31 -5.16 -12.35 12.95
CA ARG A 31 -4.79 -12.90 14.27
C ARG A 31 -5.95 -13.03 15.23
N LYS A 32 -6.89 -12.07 15.22
CA LYS A 32 -8.09 -12.14 16.07
C LYS A 32 -9.00 -13.30 15.68
N ILE A 33 -9.17 -13.55 14.38
CA ILE A 33 -9.99 -14.66 13.87
C ILE A 33 -9.33 -16.01 14.20
N MET A 34 -8.02 -16.18 13.94
CA MET A 34 -7.30 -17.41 14.32
C MET A 34 -7.46 -17.71 15.82
N LYS A 35 -7.28 -16.68 16.67
CA LYS A 35 -7.46 -16.85 18.12
C LYS A 35 -8.87 -17.25 18.51
N HIS A 36 -9.87 -16.65 17.87
CA HIS A 36 -11.31 -16.97 18.15
C HIS A 36 -11.66 -18.38 17.71
N ARG A 37 -11.08 -18.86 16.62
CA ARG A 37 -11.28 -20.23 16.12
C ARG A 37 -10.37 -21.27 16.78
N HIS A 38 -9.53 -20.87 17.75
CA HIS A 38 -8.51 -21.72 18.38
C HIS A 38 -7.62 -22.44 17.37
N MET A 39 -7.36 -21.81 16.21
CA MET A 39 -6.58 -22.38 15.11
C MET A 39 -5.08 -22.20 15.37
N SER A 40 -4.33 -23.29 15.35
CA SER A 40 -2.85 -23.27 15.39
C SER A 40 -2.27 -22.85 14.03
N ASP A 41 -0.98 -22.51 14.00
CA ASP A 41 -0.28 -22.17 12.77
C ASP A 41 -0.18 -23.40 11.85
N ASP A 42 0.12 -24.58 12.40
CA ASP A 42 0.17 -25.84 11.66
C ASP A 42 -1.18 -26.15 11.01
N ALA A 43 -2.28 -26.07 11.79
CA ALA A 43 -3.63 -26.28 11.27
C ALA A 43 -4.01 -25.28 10.16
N ALA A 44 -3.60 -24.02 10.30
CA ALA A 44 -3.87 -23.02 9.27
C ALA A 44 -3.09 -23.29 7.98
N VAL A 45 -1.84 -23.74 8.08
CA VAL A 45 -1.02 -24.12 6.91
C VAL A 45 -1.55 -25.40 6.27
N GLU A 46 -1.93 -26.40 7.04
CA GLU A 46 -2.50 -27.63 6.54
C GLU A 46 -3.81 -27.37 5.77
N GLN A 47 -4.76 -26.69 6.38
CA GLN A 47 -6.04 -26.35 5.76
C GLN A 47 -5.91 -25.41 4.58
N SER A 48 -4.87 -24.57 4.54
CA SER A 48 -4.66 -23.63 3.42
C SER A 48 -4.45 -24.33 2.08
N LEU A 49 -4.00 -25.59 2.07
CA LEU A 49 -3.93 -26.37 0.84
C LEU A 49 -5.33 -26.60 0.26
N ASP A 50 -6.26 -27.03 1.09
CA ASP A 50 -7.64 -27.25 0.69
C ASP A 50 -8.28 -25.93 0.23
N TRP A 51 -8.06 -24.84 0.95
CA TRP A 51 -8.57 -23.51 0.58
C TRP A 51 -8.03 -23.00 -0.76
N ILE A 52 -6.85 -23.43 -1.21
CA ILE A 52 -6.31 -23.08 -2.53
C ILE A 52 -6.89 -23.99 -3.60
N VAL A 53 -6.90 -25.32 -3.35
CA VAL A 53 -7.34 -26.33 -4.32
C VAL A 53 -8.84 -26.20 -4.61
N ASN A 54 -9.63 -26.05 -3.56
CA ASN A 54 -11.09 -25.92 -3.60
C ASN A 54 -11.54 -24.46 -3.43
N TYR A 55 -10.75 -23.51 -3.97
CA TYR A 55 -11.05 -22.09 -3.80
C TYR A 55 -12.40 -21.72 -4.41
N GLU A 56 -13.28 -21.21 -3.60
CA GLU A 56 -14.54 -20.59 -3.98
C GLU A 56 -14.65 -19.20 -3.37
N ASN A 57 -15.28 -18.29 -4.09
CA ASN A 57 -15.51 -16.94 -3.57
C ASN A 57 -16.55 -17.01 -2.46
N ALA A 58 -16.23 -16.41 -1.32
CA ALA A 58 -17.21 -16.24 -0.24
C ALA A 58 -18.27 -15.20 -0.66
N GLU A 59 -19.43 -15.29 -0.06
CA GLU A 59 -20.41 -14.20 -0.12
C GLU A 59 -19.86 -12.99 0.65
N HIS A 60 -19.71 -11.87 -0.05
CA HIS A 60 -19.17 -10.65 0.52
C HIS A 60 -20.25 -9.61 0.74
N VAL A 61 -20.37 -9.13 1.97
CA VAL A 61 -21.13 -7.92 2.27
C VAL A 61 -20.22 -6.71 2.08
N PRO A 62 -20.51 -5.81 1.13
CA PRO A 62 -19.74 -4.61 0.91
C PRO A 62 -19.68 -3.72 2.16
N VAL A 63 -18.51 -3.24 2.53
CA VAL A 63 -18.31 -2.31 3.64
C VAL A 63 -18.10 -0.91 3.10
N TYR A 64 -18.94 0.03 3.52
CA TYR A 64 -18.82 1.42 3.14
C TYR A 64 -17.87 2.16 4.08
N ILE A 65 -16.78 2.70 3.54
CA ILE A 65 -15.82 3.49 4.30
C ILE A 65 -15.84 4.94 3.81
N TYR A 66 -15.94 5.87 4.75
CA TYR A 66 -15.88 7.29 4.44
C TYR A 66 -14.45 7.81 4.59
N ASP A 67 -13.88 8.34 3.51
CA ASP A 67 -12.56 8.96 3.57
C ASP A 67 -12.65 10.28 4.36
N GLY A 68 -12.15 10.21 5.53
CA GLY A 68 -11.95 11.17 6.61
C GLY A 68 -12.52 12.60 6.45
N ILE A 69 -11.93 13.48 5.64
CA ILE A 69 -12.35 14.89 5.55
C ILE A 69 -13.29 15.15 4.39
N THR A 70 -13.09 14.47 3.28
CA THR A 70 -13.89 14.65 2.06
C THR A 70 -15.23 13.92 2.12
N ARG A 71 -15.42 13.05 3.11
CA ARG A 71 -16.56 12.13 3.23
C ARG A 71 -16.82 11.33 1.94
N LYS A 72 -15.79 11.14 1.12
CA LYS A 72 -15.90 10.30 -0.07
C LYS A 72 -16.14 8.88 0.38
N GLU A 73 -17.28 8.33 -0.02
CA GLU A 73 -17.63 6.94 0.18
C GLU A 73 -16.77 6.04 -0.70
N ARG A 74 -16.31 4.94 -0.14
CA ARG A 74 -15.64 3.87 -0.87
C ARG A 74 -16.25 2.54 -0.46
N THR A 75 -16.64 1.77 -1.42
CA THR A 75 -17.08 0.39 -1.22
C THR A 75 -15.84 -0.51 -1.12
N ILE A 76 -15.72 -1.25 -0.04
CA ILE A 76 -14.61 -2.18 0.18
C ILE A 76 -15.17 -3.57 0.37
N ILE A 77 -14.61 -4.53 -0.33
CA ILE A 77 -14.85 -5.95 -0.12
C ILE A 77 -13.77 -6.46 0.83
N VAL A 78 -14.20 -6.94 1.99
CA VAL A 78 -13.26 -7.41 3.02
C VAL A 78 -13.10 -8.92 2.89
N PRO A 79 -11.92 -9.43 2.49
CA PRO A 79 -11.71 -10.85 2.31
C PRO A 79 -11.90 -11.60 3.63
N THR A 80 -12.32 -12.85 3.57
CA THR A 80 -12.31 -13.76 4.72
C THR A 80 -10.86 -14.04 5.18
N MET A 81 -10.68 -14.80 6.23
CA MET A 81 -9.35 -15.21 6.69
C MET A 81 -8.70 -16.16 5.68
N GLU A 82 -9.47 -17.09 5.16
CA GLU A 82 -9.09 -18.08 4.17
C GLU A 82 -8.65 -17.41 2.87
N GLU A 83 -9.50 -16.55 2.32
CA GLU A 83 -9.20 -15.79 1.12
C GLU A 83 -7.95 -14.93 1.28
N LEU A 84 -7.77 -14.27 2.43
CA LEU A 84 -6.59 -13.46 2.67
C LEU A 84 -5.30 -14.30 2.64
N LEU A 85 -5.33 -15.50 3.24
CA LEU A 85 -4.18 -16.40 3.20
C LEU A 85 -3.91 -16.91 1.79
N VAL A 86 -4.94 -17.33 1.05
CA VAL A 86 -4.83 -17.72 -0.36
C VAL A 86 -4.25 -16.60 -1.20
N GLN A 87 -4.73 -15.38 -1.04
CA GLN A 87 -4.21 -14.21 -1.76
C GLN A 87 -2.73 -13.94 -1.46
N HIS A 88 -2.27 -14.14 -0.22
CA HIS A 88 -0.84 -14.07 0.10
C HIS A 88 -0.04 -15.16 -0.60
N CYS A 89 -0.53 -16.40 -0.65
CA CYS A 89 0.12 -17.50 -1.36
C CYS A 89 0.28 -17.19 -2.86
N ILE A 90 -0.79 -16.70 -3.49
CA ILE A 90 -0.81 -16.29 -4.90
C ILE A 90 0.19 -15.17 -5.17
N VAL A 91 0.12 -14.08 -4.39
CA VAL A 91 1.00 -12.93 -4.58
C VAL A 91 2.46 -13.31 -4.42
N ASN A 92 2.80 -14.15 -3.44
CA ASN A 92 4.17 -14.60 -3.24
C ASN A 92 4.69 -15.37 -4.46
N ALA A 93 3.91 -16.29 -5.01
CA ALA A 93 4.28 -17.06 -6.21
C ALA A 93 4.42 -16.15 -7.44
N MET A 94 3.53 -15.16 -7.60
CA MET A 94 3.50 -14.27 -8.76
C MET A 94 4.42 -13.05 -8.62
N LYS A 95 4.94 -12.75 -7.44
CA LYS A 95 5.75 -11.56 -7.18
C LYS A 95 6.90 -11.35 -8.17
N PRO A 96 7.68 -12.38 -8.58
CA PRO A 96 8.72 -12.22 -9.58
C PRO A 96 8.19 -11.70 -10.93
N MET A 97 6.98 -12.13 -11.33
CA MET A 97 6.29 -11.66 -12.53
C MET A 97 5.85 -10.19 -12.38
N PHE A 98 5.18 -9.87 -11.28
CA PHE A 98 4.70 -8.52 -11.03
C PHE A 98 5.83 -7.50 -10.94
N CYS A 99 6.95 -7.86 -10.30
CA CYS A 99 8.08 -6.95 -10.12
C CYS A 99 8.91 -6.74 -11.39
N LYS A 100 8.88 -7.71 -12.32
CA LYS A 100 9.65 -7.61 -13.57
C LYS A 100 9.10 -6.48 -14.44
N GLY A 101 9.96 -5.51 -14.77
CA GLY A 101 9.57 -4.33 -15.55
C GLY A 101 8.70 -3.32 -14.78
N MET A 102 8.52 -3.49 -13.47
CA MET A 102 7.82 -2.49 -12.66
C MET A 102 8.58 -1.18 -12.65
N TYR A 103 7.92 -0.13 -13.10
CA TYR A 103 8.52 1.19 -13.19
C TYR A 103 9.07 1.65 -11.82
N GLU A 104 10.31 2.14 -11.82
CA GLU A 104 11.04 2.49 -10.59
C GLU A 104 10.34 3.57 -9.76
N HIS A 105 9.66 4.53 -10.39
CA HIS A 105 8.94 5.60 -9.74
C HIS A 105 7.42 5.34 -9.61
N SER A 106 7.01 4.07 -9.52
CA SER A 106 5.70 3.65 -9.03
C SER A 106 5.78 3.37 -7.52
N TYR A 107 5.02 4.12 -6.69
CA TYR A 107 5.26 4.16 -5.24
C TYR A 107 4.12 3.60 -4.37
N ALA A 108 2.96 3.31 -4.91
CA ALA A 108 1.85 2.79 -4.10
C ALA A 108 1.88 1.28 -3.96
N SER A 109 1.67 0.79 -2.73
CA SER A 109 1.44 -0.64 -2.43
C SER A 109 2.53 -1.60 -2.94
N LEU A 110 3.77 -1.14 -3.03
CA LEU A 110 4.92 -1.95 -3.43
C LEU A 110 5.95 -2.00 -2.29
N PRO A 111 6.60 -3.17 -2.05
CA PRO A 111 7.62 -3.32 -1.02
C PRO A 111 8.76 -2.31 -1.18
N GLY A 112 9.25 -1.76 -0.08
CA GLY A 112 10.32 -0.77 -0.07
C GLY A 112 10.01 0.56 -0.74
N ARG A 113 8.74 0.79 -1.13
CA ARG A 113 8.25 2.03 -1.77
C ARG A 113 7.14 2.65 -0.91
N GLY A 114 6.80 3.90 -1.17
CA GLY A 114 5.74 4.59 -0.44
C GLY A 114 5.84 6.10 -0.58
N ALA A 115 4.87 6.82 -0.01
CA ALA A 115 4.76 8.27 -0.15
C ALA A 115 6.02 9.04 0.30
N HIS A 116 6.70 8.59 1.37
CA HIS A 116 7.93 9.23 1.85
C HIS A 116 9.09 9.12 0.86
N LYS A 117 9.29 7.93 0.26
CA LYS A 117 10.32 7.72 -0.75
C LYS A 117 10.02 8.48 -2.03
N GLY A 118 8.75 8.46 -2.47
CA GLY A 118 8.30 9.28 -3.61
C GLY A 118 8.49 10.77 -3.37
N LYS A 119 8.22 11.25 -2.14
CA LYS A 119 8.50 12.64 -1.74
C LYS A 119 9.98 13.01 -1.95
N GLN A 120 10.90 12.19 -1.46
CA GLN A 120 12.35 12.44 -1.59
C GLN A 120 12.79 12.55 -3.05
N VAL A 121 12.20 11.72 -3.92
CA VAL A 121 12.52 11.75 -5.36
C VAL A 121 11.98 13.02 -6.02
N ILE A 122 10.76 13.45 -5.73
CA ILE A 122 10.22 14.72 -6.25
C ILE A 122 11.06 15.90 -5.78
N GLU A 123 11.44 15.96 -4.51
CA GLU A 123 12.32 17.01 -3.98
C GLU A 123 13.69 17.02 -4.67
N LYS A 124 14.24 15.82 -4.93
CA LYS A 124 15.48 15.71 -5.71
C LYS A 124 15.30 16.31 -7.10
N TRP A 125 14.26 15.95 -7.86
CA TRP A 125 14.01 16.50 -9.19
C TRP A 125 13.86 18.03 -9.18
N ILE A 126 13.06 18.56 -8.25
CA ILE A 126 12.85 20.01 -8.12
C ILE A 126 14.17 20.75 -7.86
N ARG A 127 15.08 20.16 -7.07
CA ARG A 127 16.36 20.76 -6.70
C ARG A 127 17.41 20.63 -7.80
N THR A 128 17.52 19.44 -8.42
CA THR A 128 18.61 19.13 -9.37
C THR A 128 18.27 19.49 -10.81
N ASP A 129 16.99 19.54 -11.18
CA ASP A 129 16.56 19.84 -12.54
C ASP A 129 15.39 20.86 -12.57
N PRO A 130 15.63 22.09 -12.11
CA PRO A 130 14.59 23.12 -12.07
C PRO A 130 14.07 23.52 -13.45
N LYS A 131 14.84 23.31 -14.52
CA LYS A 131 14.46 23.58 -15.91
C LYS A 131 13.31 22.67 -16.36
N ASN A 132 13.42 21.37 -16.12
CA ASN A 132 12.39 20.41 -16.46
C ASN A 132 11.26 20.34 -15.40
N CYS A 133 11.42 20.97 -14.24
CA CYS A 133 10.39 21.14 -13.23
C CYS A 133 9.67 22.51 -13.31
N LYS A 134 9.50 23.07 -14.53
CA LYS A 134 8.84 24.37 -14.75
C LYS A 134 7.31 24.28 -14.73
N TYR A 135 6.76 23.24 -15.31
CA TYR A 135 5.32 22.95 -15.34
C TYR A 135 5.05 21.56 -14.81
N VAL A 136 3.82 21.35 -14.35
CA VAL A 136 3.34 20.07 -13.85
C VAL A 136 2.07 19.69 -14.60
N LEU A 137 2.01 18.45 -15.09
CA LEU A 137 0.81 17.77 -15.48
C LEU A 137 0.45 16.81 -14.33
N LYS A 138 -0.73 17.01 -13.75
CA LYS A 138 -1.31 16.12 -12.74
C LYS A 138 -2.56 15.47 -13.30
N MET A 139 -2.67 14.15 -13.17
CA MET A 139 -3.76 13.33 -13.69
C MET A 139 -4.13 12.25 -12.68
N ASP A 140 -5.36 11.74 -12.79
CA ASP A 140 -5.90 10.66 -11.96
C ASP A 140 -6.82 9.82 -12.84
N ILE A 141 -6.82 8.50 -12.72
CA ILE A 141 -7.71 7.60 -13.46
C ILE A 141 -9.08 7.58 -12.75
N ARG A 142 -10.14 7.64 -13.56
CA ARG A 142 -11.50 7.65 -13.04
C ARG A 142 -11.89 6.28 -12.51
N HIS A 143 -12.34 6.20 -11.24
CA HIS A 143 -12.84 4.98 -10.60
C HIS A 143 -11.95 3.73 -10.85
N PHE A 144 -10.64 3.88 -10.79
CA PHE A 144 -9.65 2.95 -11.31
C PHE A 144 -9.94 1.48 -10.95
N PHE A 145 -10.10 1.16 -9.65
CA PHE A 145 -10.37 -0.21 -9.22
C PHE A 145 -11.73 -0.72 -9.73
N ASP A 146 -12.72 0.15 -9.78
CA ASP A 146 -14.10 -0.19 -10.13
C ASP A 146 -14.32 -0.32 -11.65
N THR A 147 -13.33 0.10 -12.48
CA THR A 147 -13.50 0.15 -13.94
C THR A 147 -12.48 -0.67 -14.73
N ILE A 148 -11.56 -1.39 -14.08
CA ILE A 148 -10.62 -2.27 -14.78
C ILE A 148 -11.41 -3.36 -15.54
N PRO A 149 -11.36 -3.42 -16.89
CA PRO A 149 -12.11 -4.42 -17.66
C PRO A 149 -11.53 -5.82 -17.45
N HIS A 150 -12.38 -6.77 -17.05
CA HIS A 150 -11.98 -8.17 -16.79
C HIS A 150 -11.41 -8.86 -18.03
N ASP A 151 -12.01 -8.66 -19.20
CA ASP A 151 -11.57 -9.22 -20.47
C ASP A 151 -10.15 -8.81 -20.80
N ARG A 152 -9.82 -7.52 -20.67
CA ARG A 152 -8.47 -6.99 -20.93
C ARG A 152 -7.46 -7.46 -19.89
N LEU A 153 -7.82 -7.46 -18.61
CA LEU A 153 -6.95 -7.95 -17.54
C LEU A 153 -6.66 -9.45 -17.71
N LYS A 154 -7.71 -10.26 -17.94
CA LYS A 154 -7.58 -11.70 -18.18
C LYS A 154 -6.79 -12.01 -19.45
N ALA A 155 -7.00 -11.26 -20.53
CA ALA A 155 -6.23 -11.41 -21.77
C ALA A 155 -4.73 -11.11 -21.54
N LYS A 156 -4.43 -10.06 -20.76
CA LYS A 156 -3.04 -9.73 -20.38
C LYS A 156 -2.41 -10.83 -19.52
N LEU A 157 -3.16 -11.41 -18.57
CA LEU A 157 -2.70 -12.55 -17.77
C LEU A 157 -2.42 -13.78 -18.62
N LYS A 158 -3.32 -14.18 -19.52
CA LYS A 158 -3.13 -15.31 -20.45
C LYS A 158 -1.89 -15.17 -21.33
N LYS A 159 -1.52 -13.97 -21.75
CA LYS A 159 -0.30 -13.71 -22.53
C LYS A 159 0.99 -13.91 -21.71
N THR A 160 0.92 -13.88 -20.39
CA THR A 160 2.11 -13.86 -19.51
C THR A 160 2.22 -15.14 -18.68
N VAL A 161 1.09 -15.65 -18.20
CA VAL A 161 0.99 -16.84 -17.36
C VAL A 161 0.57 -18.03 -18.23
N HIS A 162 1.39 -19.08 -18.25
CA HIS A 162 1.14 -20.32 -19.00
C HIS A 162 0.93 -21.49 -18.02
N ASP A 163 0.05 -21.27 -17.07
CA ASP A 163 -0.31 -22.19 -15.99
C ASP A 163 -1.83 -22.10 -15.80
N GLU A 164 -2.55 -23.06 -16.38
CA GLU A 164 -4.01 -23.04 -16.45
C GLU A 164 -4.64 -23.01 -15.06
N LYS A 165 -4.16 -23.83 -14.11
CA LYS A 165 -4.68 -23.86 -12.75
C LYS A 165 -4.50 -22.52 -12.05
N MET A 166 -3.37 -21.86 -12.31
CA MET A 166 -3.12 -20.53 -11.76
C MET A 166 -4.02 -19.47 -12.39
N LEU A 167 -4.27 -19.55 -13.70
CA LEU A 167 -5.21 -18.64 -14.38
C LEU A 167 -6.64 -18.82 -13.87
N GLU A 168 -7.10 -20.05 -13.72
CA GLU A 168 -8.43 -20.34 -13.15
C GLU A 168 -8.61 -19.72 -11.76
N LEU A 169 -7.63 -19.93 -10.87
CA LEU A 169 -7.65 -19.37 -9.51
C LEU A 169 -7.68 -17.84 -9.53
N LEU A 170 -6.87 -17.21 -10.39
CA LEU A 170 -6.86 -15.76 -10.55
C LEU A 170 -8.18 -15.22 -11.11
N PHE A 171 -8.77 -15.93 -12.06
CA PHE A 171 -10.03 -15.49 -12.66
C PHE A 171 -11.17 -15.56 -11.67
N ARG A 172 -11.25 -16.60 -10.84
CA ARG A 172 -12.21 -16.65 -9.72
C ARG A 172 -12.09 -15.44 -8.78
N ILE A 173 -10.85 -15.04 -8.44
CA ILE A 173 -10.60 -13.87 -7.59
C ILE A 173 -10.99 -12.55 -8.30
N ILE A 174 -10.75 -12.43 -9.59
CA ILE A 174 -11.13 -11.25 -10.37
C ILE A 174 -12.67 -11.16 -10.48
N ASP A 175 -13.33 -12.29 -10.68
CA ASP A 175 -14.78 -12.38 -10.88
C ASP A 175 -15.61 -12.24 -9.58
N VAL A 176 -14.99 -11.94 -8.45
CA VAL A 176 -15.70 -11.51 -7.21
C VAL A 176 -16.57 -10.27 -7.46
N THR A 177 -16.19 -9.45 -8.41
CA THR A 177 -16.95 -8.29 -8.87
C THR A 177 -17.37 -8.47 -10.32
N GLU A 178 -18.50 -7.95 -10.74
CA GLU A 178 -18.94 -8.01 -12.14
C GLU A 178 -18.06 -7.17 -13.06
N VAL A 179 -17.62 -6.02 -12.58
CA VAL A 179 -16.71 -5.09 -13.26
C VAL A 179 -15.68 -4.58 -12.26
N GLY A 180 -14.48 -4.30 -12.73
CA GLY A 180 -13.40 -3.84 -11.87
C GLY A 180 -12.77 -4.97 -11.07
N ILE A 181 -11.96 -4.62 -10.10
CA ILE A 181 -11.32 -5.58 -9.17
C ILE A 181 -11.62 -5.20 -7.72
N PRO A 182 -11.81 -6.18 -6.82
CA PRO A 182 -12.33 -5.93 -5.48
C PRO A 182 -11.38 -5.07 -4.65
N LEU A 183 -11.80 -3.84 -4.34
CA LEU A 183 -11.05 -2.96 -3.44
C LEU A 183 -11.09 -3.56 -2.03
N GLY A 184 -9.92 -3.87 -1.49
CA GLY A 184 -9.75 -4.53 -0.19
C GLY A 184 -9.03 -5.89 -0.30
N PHE A 185 -9.00 -6.50 -1.46
CA PHE A 185 -8.21 -7.70 -1.72
C PHE A 185 -6.73 -7.38 -1.88
N TYR A 186 -5.89 -8.22 -1.33
CA TYR A 186 -4.43 -8.04 -1.42
C TYR A 186 -3.92 -8.23 -2.86
N THR A 187 -4.51 -9.18 -3.60
CA THR A 187 -4.23 -9.42 -5.02
C THR A 187 -4.55 -8.20 -5.89
N SER A 188 -5.62 -7.47 -5.59
CA SER A 188 -6.06 -6.31 -6.37
C SER A 188 -5.00 -5.20 -6.44
N GLN A 189 -4.24 -4.99 -5.35
CA GLN A 189 -3.17 -3.99 -5.32
C GLN A 189 -2.01 -4.34 -6.26
N TRP A 190 -1.70 -5.63 -6.40
CA TRP A 190 -0.64 -6.11 -7.28
C TRP A 190 -1.09 -6.15 -8.73
N LEU A 191 -2.28 -6.67 -8.98
CA LEU A 191 -2.87 -6.73 -10.32
C LEU A 191 -3.04 -5.33 -10.91
N SER A 192 -3.53 -4.35 -10.14
CA SER A 192 -3.70 -2.97 -10.59
C SER A 192 -2.38 -2.29 -10.94
N ASN A 193 -1.33 -2.45 -10.13
CA ASN A 193 0.00 -1.92 -10.44
C ASN A 193 0.58 -2.56 -11.70
N TRP A 194 0.45 -3.88 -11.84
CA TRP A 194 0.92 -4.62 -12.99
C TRP A 194 0.11 -4.30 -14.26
N TYR A 195 -1.18 -4.06 -14.13
CA TYR A 195 -2.03 -3.65 -15.24
C TYR A 195 -1.57 -2.34 -15.88
N LEU A 196 -1.18 -1.36 -15.06
CA LEU A 196 -0.68 -0.06 -15.50
C LEU A 196 0.80 -0.05 -15.95
N GLN A 197 1.52 -1.16 -15.81
CA GLN A 197 2.96 -1.22 -16.14
C GLN A 197 3.26 -0.83 -17.60
N GLY A 198 2.40 -1.24 -18.54
CA GLY A 198 2.53 -0.86 -19.96
C GLY A 198 2.38 0.64 -20.18
N LEU A 199 1.48 1.30 -19.45
CA LEU A 199 1.34 2.75 -19.47
C LEU A 199 2.60 3.45 -18.94
N ASP A 200 3.20 2.92 -17.87
CA ASP A 200 4.44 3.48 -17.32
C ASP A 200 5.58 3.45 -18.38
N HIS A 201 5.73 2.34 -19.09
CA HIS A 201 6.69 2.20 -20.19
C HIS A 201 6.36 3.13 -21.36
N PHE A 202 5.11 3.21 -21.78
CA PHE A 202 4.67 4.14 -22.81
C PHE A 202 5.04 5.59 -22.49
N ILE A 203 4.77 6.04 -21.25
CA ILE A 203 5.09 7.41 -20.80
C ILE A 203 6.61 7.66 -20.79
N LYS A 204 7.40 6.67 -20.38
CA LYS A 204 8.86 6.83 -20.29
C LYS A 204 9.57 6.66 -21.62
N GLU A 205 9.22 5.66 -22.40
CA GLU A 205 9.97 5.23 -23.58
C GLU A 205 9.46 5.90 -24.85
N GLN A 206 8.14 6.06 -25.01
CA GLN A 206 7.56 6.66 -26.23
C GLN A 206 7.30 8.17 -26.06
N LEU A 207 6.75 8.59 -24.93
CA LEU A 207 6.54 10.02 -24.68
C LEU A 207 7.77 10.72 -24.12
N CYS A 208 8.83 9.98 -23.77
CA CYS A 208 10.11 10.50 -23.27
C CYS A 208 9.96 11.47 -22.09
N ALA A 209 9.00 11.20 -21.17
CA ALA A 209 8.77 12.01 -20.00
C ALA A 209 10.00 11.98 -19.07
N VAL A 210 10.69 13.12 -18.89
CA VAL A 210 11.93 13.20 -18.08
C VAL A 210 11.64 12.83 -16.64
N HIS A 211 10.68 13.48 -16.02
CA HIS A 211 10.26 13.26 -14.64
C HIS A 211 8.81 12.85 -14.58
N TYR A 212 8.59 11.56 -14.41
CA TYR A 212 7.28 10.93 -14.25
C TYR A 212 7.22 10.14 -12.94
N MET A 213 6.10 10.22 -12.23
CA MET A 213 5.85 9.45 -11.02
C MET A 213 4.37 9.02 -10.97
N ARG A 214 4.16 7.78 -10.54
CA ARG A 214 2.84 7.23 -10.30
C ARG A 214 2.65 6.79 -8.84
N TYR A 215 1.51 7.09 -8.28
CA TYR A 215 1.07 6.59 -6.99
C TYR A 215 -0.31 5.95 -7.16
N MET A 216 -0.34 4.67 -7.50
CA MET A 216 -1.51 3.91 -7.97
C MET A 216 -2.10 4.57 -9.24
N ASP A 217 -3.29 5.15 -9.13
CA ASP A 217 -4.02 5.86 -10.18
C ASP A 217 -3.62 7.35 -10.33
N ASP A 218 -3.00 7.93 -9.32
CA ASP A 218 -2.52 9.32 -9.30
C ASP A 218 -1.17 9.44 -10.04
N MET A 219 -1.08 10.30 -11.05
CA MET A 219 0.08 10.46 -11.92
C MET A 219 0.54 11.92 -11.98
N VAL A 220 1.86 12.11 -11.99
CA VAL A 220 2.49 13.44 -12.11
C VAL A 220 3.61 13.39 -13.12
N ILE A 221 3.61 14.33 -14.08
CA ILE A 221 4.71 14.56 -15.01
C ILE A 221 5.18 16.01 -14.87
N PHE A 222 6.49 16.21 -14.67
CA PHE A 222 7.09 17.53 -14.76
C PHE A 222 7.65 17.75 -16.16
N GLY A 223 7.65 19.00 -16.62
CA GLY A 223 8.18 19.38 -17.92
C GLY A 223 8.53 20.85 -18.02
N SER A 224 9.40 21.17 -19.00
CA SER A 224 9.83 22.53 -19.31
C SER A 224 8.80 23.31 -20.16
N ASN A 225 7.92 22.61 -20.88
CA ASN A 225 7.01 23.21 -21.85
C ASN A 225 5.55 22.76 -21.62
N LYS A 226 4.65 23.73 -21.43
CA LYS A 226 3.23 23.49 -21.19
C LYS A 226 2.54 22.78 -22.36
N ARG A 227 2.86 23.15 -23.61
CA ARG A 227 2.24 22.56 -24.83
C ARG A 227 2.60 21.07 -24.96
N VAL A 228 3.85 20.71 -24.62
CA VAL A 228 4.31 19.30 -24.62
C VAL A 228 3.51 18.49 -23.59
N LEU A 229 3.30 19.01 -22.38
CA LEU A 229 2.52 18.34 -21.35
C LEU A 229 1.04 18.14 -21.76
N HIS A 230 0.45 19.09 -22.50
CA HIS A 230 -0.90 18.90 -23.04
C HIS A 230 -0.95 17.79 -24.10
N ARG A 231 0.06 17.71 -24.98
CA ARG A 231 0.15 16.60 -25.96
C ARG A 231 0.34 15.24 -25.25
N MET A 232 1.22 15.19 -24.25
CA MET A 232 1.39 13.97 -23.43
C MET A 232 0.08 13.56 -22.76
N ARG A 233 -0.66 14.51 -22.18
CA ARG A 233 -1.97 14.22 -21.58
C ARG A 233 -2.93 13.60 -22.59
N GLN A 234 -3.00 14.11 -23.83
CA GLN A 234 -3.85 13.54 -24.85
C GLN A 234 -3.42 12.11 -25.17
N ALA A 235 -2.15 11.89 -25.49
CA ALA A 235 -1.62 10.56 -25.79
C ALA A 235 -1.82 9.54 -24.65
N ILE A 236 -1.71 9.99 -23.39
CA ILE A 236 -1.99 9.14 -22.21
C ILE A 236 -3.48 8.82 -22.13
N SER A 237 -4.37 9.78 -22.43
CA SER A 237 -5.81 9.55 -22.46
C SER A 237 -6.18 8.52 -23.51
N ASP A 238 -5.64 8.66 -24.71
CA ASP A 238 -5.88 7.75 -25.84
C ASP A 238 -5.36 6.33 -25.53
N TYR A 239 -4.17 6.23 -24.92
CA TYR A 239 -3.61 4.93 -24.47
C TYR A 239 -4.49 4.26 -23.42
N LEU A 240 -4.95 5.02 -22.40
CA LEU A 240 -5.81 4.49 -21.34
C LEU A 240 -7.11 3.94 -21.94
N GLU A 241 -7.73 4.65 -22.85
CA GLU A 241 -8.98 4.25 -23.48
C GLU A 241 -8.79 3.05 -24.43
N MET A 242 -7.85 3.14 -25.37
CA MET A 242 -7.68 2.14 -26.42
C MET A 242 -7.05 0.86 -25.88
N GLU A 243 -5.98 0.96 -25.08
CA GLU A 243 -5.20 -0.21 -24.62
C GLU A 243 -5.74 -0.79 -23.31
N LEU A 244 -6.20 0.06 -22.39
CA LEU A 244 -6.56 -0.37 -21.04
C LEU A 244 -8.07 -0.31 -20.74
N GLY A 245 -8.88 0.35 -21.59
CA GLY A 245 -10.32 0.54 -21.32
C GLY A 245 -10.59 1.38 -20.08
N LEU A 246 -9.70 2.33 -19.79
CA LEU A 246 -9.78 3.21 -18.64
C LEU A 246 -9.91 4.66 -19.08
N GLU A 247 -10.47 5.50 -18.21
CA GLU A 247 -10.74 6.91 -18.49
C GLU A 247 -9.97 7.82 -17.50
N LEU A 248 -9.39 8.92 -18.01
CA LEU A 248 -8.88 9.97 -17.14
C LEU A 248 -10.01 10.75 -16.49
N LYS A 249 -9.84 11.13 -15.22
CA LYS A 249 -10.73 12.11 -14.60
C LYS A 249 -10.67 13.45 -15.33
N ALA A 250 -11.83 14.10 -15.49
CA ALA A 250 -11.94 15.41 -16.12
C ALA A 250 -11.16 16.52 -15.39
N ASN A 251 -10.81 16.33 -14.12
CA ASN A 251 -10.11 17.31 -13.28
C ASN A 251 -8.58 17.28 -13.40
N TRP A 252 -8.03 16.71 -14.47
CA TRP A 252 -6.59 16.80 -14.77
C TRP A 252 -6.14 18.26 -14.90
N GLN A 253 -4.88 18.56 -14.64
CA GLN A 253 -4.38 19.92 -14.57
C GLN A 253 -2.98 20.04 -15.17
N VAL A 254 -2.76 21.10 -15.99
CA VAL A 254 -1.41 21.54 -16.37
C VAL A 254 -1.22 22.95 -15.83
N PHE A 255 -0.25 23.13 -14.96
CA PHE A 255 -0.02 24.42 -14.32
C PHE A 255 1.46 24.74 -14.18
N ARG A 256 1.78 26.04 -14.01
CA ARG A 256 3.12 26.48 -13.69
C ARG A 256 3.43 26.12 -12.25
N PHE A 257 4.51 25.35 -12.08
CA PHE A 257 5.00 24.99 -10.74
C PHE A 257 5.56 26.20 -10.01
N SER A 258 5.48 26.20 -8.70
CA SER A 258 5.95 27.26 -7.81
C SER A 258 7.35 27.79 -8.18
N TYR A 259 7.49 29.12 -8.26
CA TYR A 259 8.73 29.82 -8.54
C TYR A 259 8.76 31.19 -7.85
N GLY A 260 9.96 31.74 -7.64
CA GLY A 260 10.14 33.05 -7.02
C GLY A 260 9.43 33.19 -5.68
N ASN A 261 8.97 34.40 -5.36
CA ASN A 261 8.31 34.76 -4.12
C ASN A 261 6.83 34.34 -4.14
N ASN A 262 6.56 33.04 -3.95
CA ASN A 262 5.22 32.42 -3.93
C ASN A 262 4.40 32.53 -5.23
N GLN A 263 5.05 32.77 -6.35
CA GLN A 263 4.40 32.72 -7.67
C GLN A 263 4.27 31.25 -8.15
N GLY A 264 3.33 31.03 -9.06
CA GLY A 264 2.99 29.69 -9.53
C GLY A 264 2.16 28.94 -8.50
N ARG A 265 1.99 27.63 -8.73
CA ARG A 265 1.16 26.77 -7.90
C ARG A 265 1.97 25.63 -7.31
N ASP A 266 1.71 25.26 -6.07
CA ASP A 266 2.26 24.07 -5.45
C ASP A 266 1.65 22.78 -6.04
N LEU A 267 2.43 21.72 -5.98
CA LEU A 267 1.95 20.39 -6.31
C LEU A 267 1.44 19.69 -5.05
N ASP A 268 0.15 19.37 -5.04
CA ASP A 268 -0.47 18.50 -4.02
C ASP A 268 -0.48 17.05 -4.51
N PHE A 269 0.42 16.20 -3.96
CA PHE A 269 0.59 14.80 -4.36
C PHE A 269 1.02 13.93 -3.17
N MET A 270 0.54 12.68 -3.09
CA MET A 270 0.87 11.69 -2.04
C MET A 270 0.71 12.19 -0.59
N GLY A 271 -0.15 13.17 -0.33
CA GLY A 271 -0.34 13.73 1.02
C GLY A 271 0.59 14.88 1.36
N PHE A 272 1.44 15.29 0.45
CA PHE A 272 2.35 16.44 0.56
C PHE A 272 1.95 17.57 -0.38
N ARG A 273 2.38 18.78 -0.03
CA ARG A 273 2.35 19.97 -0.90
C ARG A 273 3.77 20.42 -1.15
N PHE A 274 4.20 20.29 -2.40
CA PHE A 274 5.55 20.62 -2.85
C PHE A 274 5.60 22.06 -3.35
N TYR A 275 6.58 22.80 -2.89
CA TYR A 275 6.97 24.10 -3.38
C TYR A 275 8.41 24.02 -3.90
N ARG A 276 8.91 25.07 -4.55
CA ARG A 276 10.28 25.09 -5.06
C ARG A 276 11.34 24.92 -3.96
N ASN A 277 11.10 25.48 -2.79
CA ASN A 277 12.05 25.59 -1.70
C ASN A 277 11.64 24.86 -0.42
N ARG A 278 10.46 24.24 -0.39
CA ARG A 278 9.94 23.53 0.79
C ARG A 278 8.88 22.51 0.43
N THR A 279 8.70 21.54 1.31
CA THR A 279 7.60 20.56 1.24
C THR A 279 6.87 20.53 2.57
N ILE A 280 5.56 20.76 2.55
CA ILE A 280 4.71 20.73 3.74
C ILE A 280 3.66 19.65 3.64
N LEU A 281 3.06 19.29 4.78
CA LEU A 281 1.94 18.35 4.80
C LEU A 281 0.68 18.95 4.16
N ARG A 282 -0.09 18.08 3.50
CA ARG A 282 -1.45 18.43 3.06
C ARG A 282 -2.29 18.89 4.25
N LYS A 283 -3.01 20.00 4.09
CA LYS A 283 -3.87 20.58 5.15
C LYS A 283 -4.75 19.54 5.85
N SER A 284 -5.33 18.61 5.09
CA SER A 284 -6.21 17.57 5.63
C SER A 284 -5.51 16.65 6.63
N ILE A 285 -4.26 16.27 6.37
CA ILE A 285 -3.45 15.43 7.27
C ILE A 285 -3.11 16.23 8.53
N MET A 286 -2.70 17.48 8.36
CA MET A 286 -2.37 18.35 9.48
C MET A 286 -3.58 18.60 10.39
N TYR A 287 -4.77 18.81 9.83
CA TYR A 287 -6.00 18.94 10.62
C TYR A 287 -6.35 17.65 11.38
N LYS A 288 -6.18 16.47 10.75
CA LYS A 288 -6.38 15.19 11.44
C LYS A 288 -5.41 15.04 12.61
N ALA A 289 -4.13 15.36 12.42
CA ALA A 289 -3.12 15.32 13.46
C ALA A 289 -3.44 16.30 14.62
N THR A 290 -3.81 17.53 14.29
CA THR A 290 -4.17 18.56 15.29
C THR A 290 -5.43 18.19 16.07
N ARG A 291 -6.47 17.69 15.39
CA ARG A 291 -7.70 17.21 16.07
C ARG A 291 -7.39 16.05 17.01
N LYS A 292 -6.54 15.11 16.56
CA LYS A 292 -6.14 13.97 17.39
C LYS A 292 -5.35 14.43 18.61
N ALA A 293 -4.39 15.34 18.46
CA ALA A 293 -3.63 15.90 19.57
C ALA A 293 -4.54 16.59 20.60
N ARG A 294 -5.47 17.46 20.16
CA ARG A 294 -6.46 18.11 21.02
C ARG A 294 -7.40 17.11 21.71
N LYS A 295 -7.78 16.02 21.03
CA LYS A 295 -8.61 14.98 21.65
C LYS A 295 -7.85 14.23 22.75
N ILE A 296 -6.55 14.03 22.56
CA ILE A 296 -5.69 13.40 23.56
C ILE A 296 -5.49 14.31 24.77
N SER A 297 -5.25 15.60 24.56
CA SER A 297 -5.02 16.55 25.66
C SER A 297 -6.22 16.74 26.61
N LYS A 298 -7.44 16.42 26.15
CA LYS A 298 -8.65 16.45 26.98
C LYS A 298 -8.87 15.17 27.79
N LYS A 299 -8.04 14.16 27.64
CA LYS A 299 -8.13 12.91 28.38
C LYS A 299 -7.19 12.94 29.57
N GLU A 300 -7.63 12.40 30.69
CA GLU A 300 -6.77 12.20 31.86
C GLU A 300 -5.53 11.36 31.51
N LYS A 301 -5.73 10.26 30.79
CA LYS A 301 -4.64 9.39 30.31
C LYS A 301 -4.86 8.99 28.86
N ALA A 302 -3.88 9.22 28.00
CA ALA A 302 -3.91 8.72 26.62
C ALA A 302 -3.91 7.18 26.60
N THR A 303 -4.72 6.56 25.74
CA THR A 303 -4.69 5.11 25.54
C THR A 303 -3.48 4.71 24.68
N ILE A 304 -3.15 3.39 24.62
CA ILE A 304 -2.12 2.88 23.70
C ILE A 304 -2.52 3.14 22.24
N LEU A 305 -3.80 2.99 21.92
CA LEU A 305 -4.31 3.29 20.57
C LEU A 305 -4.13 4.77 20.23
N ASP A 306 -4.44 5.69 21.17
CA ASP A 306 -4.21 7.12 20.99
C ASP A 306 -2.72 7.42 20.72
N ALA A 307 -1.83 6.80 21.51
CA ALA A 307 -0.39 6.97 21.36
C ALA A 307 0.10 6.49 19.99
N ARG A 308 -0.24 5.26 19.58
CA ARG A 308 0.14 4.71 18.28
C ARG A 308 -0.41 5.53 17.11
N GLN A 309 -1.67 5.97 17.18
CA GLN A 309 -2.26 6.83 16.16
C GLN A 309 -1.55 8.19 16.09
N MET A 310 -1.19 8.79 17.23
CA MET A 310 -0.49 10.06 17.21
C MET A 310 0.95 9.94 16.72
N LEU A 311 1.65 8.85 17.07
CA LEU A 311 2.99 8.57 16.59
C LEU A 311 3.03 8.31 15.08
N SER A 312 1.95 7.79 14.47
CA SER A 312 1.89 7.65 13.01
C SER A 312 1.95 9.01 12.29
N TYR A 313 1.47 10.09 12.91
CA TYR A 313 1.61 11.44 12.35
C TYR A 313 3.02 12.02 12.51
N LEU A 314 3.80 11.54 13.49
CA LEU A 314 5.15 12.06 13.72
C LEU A 314 6.04 11.86 12.50
N GLY A 315 6.04 10.66 11.90
CA GLY A 315 6.83 10.37 10.70
C GLY A 315 6.48 11.30 9.51
N TRP A 316 5.22 11.70 9.39
CA TRP A 316 4.80 12.68 8.39
C TRP A 316 5.29 14.11 8.72
N ILE A 317 5.29 14.50 9.98
CA ILE A 317 5.72 15.82 10.45
C ILE A 317 7.25 15.95 10.33
N ASP A 318 7.98 14.94 10.79
CA ASP A 318 9.45 14.96 10.85
C ASP A 318 10.10 14.98 9.45
N CYS A 319 9.43 14.46 8.43
CA CYS A 319 9.94 14.47 7.06
C CYS A 319 9.56 15.72 6.24
N THR A 320 8.95 16.75 6.85
CA THR A 320 8.43 17.93 6.13
C THR A 320 8.76 19.23 6.85
N ASP A 321 8.73 20.35 6.10
CA ASP A 321 8.92 21.71 6.61
C ASP A 321 7.67 22.22 7.38
N THR A 322 7.08 21.35 8.22
CA THR A 322 5.82 21.63 8.93
C THR A 322 6.06 22.00 10.41
N TYR A 323 7.31 22.22 10.80
CA TYR A 323 7.72 22.44 12.19
C TYR A 323 6.96 23.57 12.89
N LEU A 324 6.75 24.73 12.25
CA LEU A 324 6.01 25.85 12.86
C LEU A 324 4.57 25.47 13.22
N MET A 325 3.89 24.70 12.36
CA MET A 325 2.54 24.21 12.63
C MET A 325 2.52 23.16 13.74
N TYR A 326 3.52 22.25 13.76
CA TYR A 326 3.71 21.31 14.86
C TYR A 326 3.89 22.06 16.19
N ARG A 327 4.80 23.02 16.24
CA ARG A 327 5.10 23.84 17.44
C ARG A 327 3.86 24.57 17.94
N LYS A 328 3.06 25.16 17.04
CA LYS A 328 1.88 25.96 17.39
C LYS A 328 0.68 25.13 17.81
N TRP A 329 0.41 23.99 17.16
CA TRP A 329 -0.88 23.31 17.27
C TRP A 329 -0.83 21.90 17.88
N ILE A 330 0.31 21.23 17.87
CA ILE A 330 0.44 19.86 18.33
C ILE A 330 1.25 19.77 19.61
N LYS A 331 2.44 20.40 19.63
CA LYS A 331 3.36 20.36 20.77
C LYS A 331 2.70 20.79 22.11
N PRO A 332 1.84 21.82 22.17
CA PRO A 332 1.15 22.18 23.40
C PRO A 332 0.15 21.15 23.91
N CYS A 333 -0.35 20.29 23.02
CA CYS A 333 -1.40 19.30 23.34
C CYS A 333 -0.83 17.94 23.76
N VAL A 334 0.33 17.53 23.21
CA VAL A 334 0.89 16.20 23.43
C VAL A 334 2.42 16.20 23.42
N SER A 335 3.02 15.36 24.26
CA SER A 335 4.44 15.06 24.24
C SER A 335 4.69 13.75 23.49
N PHE A 336 5.32 13.81 22.33
CA PHE A 336 5.69 12.61 21.57
C PHE A 336 6.65 11.72 22.35
N GLN A 337 7.53 12.29 23.18
CA GLN A 337 8.44 11.52 24.02
C GLN A 337 7.67 10.65 25.03
N GLN A 338 6.66 11.21 25.68
CA GLN A 338 5.80 10.47 26.59
C GLN A 338 5.01 9.37 25.86
N LEU A 339 4.48 9.68 24.66
CA LEU A 339 3.75 8.70 23.85
C LEU A 339 4.66 7.56 23.39
N LYS A 340 5.90 7.84 22.95
CA LYS A 340 6.91 6.82 22.61
C LYS A 340 7.22 5.91 23.82
N ARG A 341 7.49 6.50 24.98
CA ARG A 341 7.74 5.76 26.24
C ARG A 341 6.54 4.87 26.62
N LYS A 342 5.31 5.37 26.44
CA LYS A 342 4.09 4.60 26.73
C LYS A 342 3.96 3.39 25.81
N VAL A 343 4.18 3.53 24.51
CA VAL A 343 4.12 2.43 23.54
C VAL A 343 5.24 1.42 23.82
N SER A 344 6.48 1.87 24.01
CA SER A 344 7.61 0.99 24.31
C SER A 344 7.39 0.17 25.59
N ARG A 345 6.85 0.78 26.67
CA ARG A 345 6.53 0.03 27.89
C ARG A 345 5.44 -1.02 27.67
N TYR A 346 4.42 -0.67 26.87
CA TYR A 346 3.35 -1.61 26.55
C TYR A 346 3.87 -2.78 25.72
N ASP A 347 4.68 -2.53 24.71
CA ASP A 347 5.22 -3.56 23.83
C ASP A 347 6.12 -4.52 24.62
N LYS A 348 7.01 -4.00 25.48
CA LYS A 348 7.82 -4.83 26.40
C LYS A 348 6.98 -5.66 27.37
N TYR A 349 5.89 -5.10 27.89
CA TYR A 349 4.98 -5.83 28.77
C TYR A 349 4.23 -6.92 28.00
N ASP A 350 3.78 -6.65 26.80
CA ASP A 350 3.06 -7.62 25.95
C ASP A 350 3.99 -8.76 25.54
N GLU A 351 5.23 -8.46 25.13
CA GLU A 351 6.27 -9.46 24.86
C GLU A 351 6.56 -10.35 26.08
N LYS A 352 6.75 -9.74 27.25
CA LYS A 352 6.98 -10.49 28.51
C LYS A 352 5.80 -11.38 28.87
N ARG A 353 4.57 -10.89 28.70
CA ARG A 353 3.35 -11.67 28.94
C ARG A 353 3.22 -12.85 27.99
N VAL A 354 3.51 -12.64 26.70
CA VAL A 354 3.52 -13.70 25.69
C VAL A 354 4.60 -14.73 26.02
N TYR A 355 5.81 -14.27 26.33
CA TYR A 355 6.90 -15.15 26.73
C TYR A 355 6.55 -16.01 27.97
N GLN A 356 6.02 -15.41 29.04
CA GLN A 356 5.61 -16.13 30.24
C GLN A 356 4.54 -17.19 29.95
N LYS A 357 3.57 -16.85 29.05
CA LYS A 357 2.54 -17.79 28.63
C LYS A 357 3.12 -18.95 27.80
N LEU A 358 4.07 -18.67 26.90
CA LEU A 358 4.76 -19.71 26.14
C LEU A 358 5.57 -20.61 27.05
N VAL A 359 6.29 -20.07 28.03
CA VAL A 359 7.01 -20.84 29.02
C VAL A 359 6.08 -21.74 29.83
N SER A 360 4.94 -21.22 30.30
CA SER A 360 3.95 -21.99 31.05
C SER A 360 3.35 -23.14 30.25
N LEU A 361 3.06 -22.91 28.98
CA LEU A 361 2.53 -23.94 28.07
C LEU A 361 3.59 -24.99 27.74
N TYR A 362 4.85 -24.61 27.62
CA TYR A 362 5.95 -25.53 27.33
C TYR A 362 6.32 -26.40 28.53
N THR A 363 6.35 -25.80 29.72
CA THR A 363 6.58 -26.57 30.97
C THR A 363 5.45 -27.51 31.30
N ALA A 364 4.20 -27.12 31.01
CA ALA A 364 3.04 -28.00 31.16
C ALA A 364 3.08 -29.23 30.22
N LYS A 365 3.84 -29.16 29.12
CA LYS A 365 4.11 -30.28 28.21
C LYS A 365 5.38 -31.04 28.49
N GLY A 366 6.03 -30.83 29.65
CA GLY A 366 7.27 -31.51 30.06
C GLY A 366 8.57 -30.99 29.42
N GLY A 367 8.53 -29.84 28.75
CA GLY A 367 9.72 -29.22 28.13
C GLY A 367 10.54 -28.34 29.08
N LYS A 368 11.86 -28.23 28.84
CA LYS A 368 12.75 -27.36 29.62
C LYS A 368 12.71 -25.92 29.11
N SER A 369 12.74 -24.94 29.99
CA SER A 369 12.60 -23.49 29.67
C SER A 369 13.61 -22.94 28.64
N HIS A 370 14.78 -23.52 28.47
CA HIS A 370 15.83 -23.12 27.50
C HIS A 370 15.38 -23.24 26.04
N GLY A 371 14.47 -24.18 25.72
CA GLY A 371 13.94 -24.35 24.34
C GLY A 371 13.06 -23.21 23.87
N VAL A 372 12.33 -22.56 24.78
CA VAL A 372 11.44 -21.44 24.49
C VAL A 372 12.22 -20.17 24.11
N GLU A 373 13.40 -19.96 24.72
CA GLU A 373 14.23 -18.77 24.42
C GLU A 373 14.82 -18.83 23.00
N LEU A 374 15.18 -20.00 22.52
CA LEU A 374 15.65 -20.21 21.14
C LEU A 374 14.55 -20.07 20.10
N GLN A 375 13.34 -20.48 20.42
CA GLN A 375 12.19 -20.39 19.53
C GLN A 375 11.70 -18.94 19.39
N VAL A 376 11.62 -18.20 20.50
CA VAL A 376 11.25 -16.77 20.52
C VAL A 376 12.31 -15.91 19.81
N ARG A 377 13.59 -16.20 19.94
CA ARG A 377 14.68 -15.51 19.22
C ARG A 377 14.63 -15.77 17.70
N ARG A 378 14.23 -16.97 17.26
CA ARG A 378 14.05 -17.30 15.83
C ARG A 378 12.84 -16.59 15.21
N GLU A 379 11.76 -16.41 15.98
CA GLU A 379 10.54 -15.74 15.51
C GLU A 379 10.62 -14.20 15.49
N HIS A 380 11.57 -13.60 16.21
CA HIS A 380 11.74 -12.14 16.33
C HIS A 380 13.06 -11.61 15.74
N SER A 381 13.84 -12.44 15.06
CA SER A 381 14.99 -11.97 14.30
C SER A 381 14.49 -11.19 13.07
N PRO A 382 14.90 -9.92 12.89
CA PRO A 382 14.55 -9.22 11.68
C PRO A 382 15.28 -9.89 10.52
N THR A 383 14.53 -10.62 9.69
CA THR A 383 15.07 -11.06 8.40
C THR A 383 15.28 -9.81 7.57
N ASP A 384 16.54 -9.52 7.33
CA ASP A 384 17.04 -8.50 6.44
C ASP A 384 16.32 -8.61 5.09
N CYS A 385 15.56 -7.56 4.76
CA CYS A 385 15.17 -7.28 3.39
C CYS A 385 16.29 -6.43 2.77
N THR A 386 17.32 -7.08 2.25
CA THR A 386 18.18 -6.53 1.21
C THR A 386 17.50 -6.60 -0.15
#